data_f2827b5dd1ebe1bec01e8ff5b61d46ac
#
_entry.id   f2827b5dd1ebe1bec01e8ff5b61d46ac
#
_cell.length_a   1.000
_cell.length_b   1.000
_cell.length_c   1.000
_cell.angle_alpha   90.00
_cell.angle_beta   90.00
_cell.angle_gamma   90.00
#
_symmetry.space_group_name_H-M   'P 1'
#
loop_
_entity.id
_entity.type
_entity.pdbx_description
1 polymer ?
#
loop_
_entity_poly.entity_id
_entity_poly.type
_entity_poly.pdbx_seq_one_letter_code
_entity_poly.pdbx_strand_id
1 'polypeptide(L)'
;MLTAAAVIEAAGTRDAACGYVRKQEDAVAALEISALRAAKLPRDSAKRPRDGMRGGTGFGDLAVDCAARLRVRLAHPQRAPGDWSIELPAGGCTCELCDTLRAFLSDKSRRTFEWPLAQQRRQHVHSRIDTAELPVSHLTRRQGRPYTLVLSKTDALFAWEREARIRDESDVQWLEAKWAPGGPGTR
;
A
#
# COMPACT_ATOMS: atom_id res chain seq x y z
N MET A 1 9.36 11.34 13.83
CA MET A 1 8.31 12.15 14.49
C MET A 1 7.76 11.50 15.75
N LEU A 2 7.15 10.29 15.68
CA LEU A 2 6.59 9.60 16.85
C LEU A 2 7.62 9.29 17.93
N THR A 3 8.82 8.87 17.54
CA THR A 3 9.92 8.57 18.46
C THR A 3 10.39 9.85 19.18
N ALA A 4 10.51 10.98 18.47
CA ALA A 4 10.88 12.25 19.06
C ALA A 4 9.82 12.73 20.08
N ALA A 5 8.53 12.58 19.75
CA ALA A 5 7.44 12.92 20.65
C ALA A 5 7.44 12.06 21.93
N ALA A 6 7.82 10.77 21.82
CA ALA A 6 7.96 9.89 22.98
C ALA A 6 9.13 10.27 23.89
N VAL A 7 10.25 10.72 23.30
CA VAL A 7 11.44 11.16 24.07
C VAL A 7 11.20 12.48 24.81
N ILE A 8 10.38 13.38 24.23
CA ILE A 8 10.08 14.69 24.84
C ILE A 8 9.05 14.55 25.99
N GLU A 9 8.49 13.36 26.22
CA GLU A 9 7.43 13.07 27.23
C GLU A 9 6.18 13.97 27.12
N ALA A 10 5.98 14.61 25.97
CA ALA A 10 4.81 15.44 25.73
C ALA A 10 3.61 14.58 25.32
N ALA A 11 2.83 14.09 26.27
CA ALA A 11 1.67 13.23 26.04
C ALA A 11 0.73 13.79 24.95
N GLY A 12 0.40 15.08 25.02
CA GLY A 12 -0.46 15.72 24.03
C GLY A 12 0.11 15.75 22.60
N THR A 13 1.42 15.97 22.44
CA THR A 13 2.09 15.95 21.14
C THR A 13 2.10 14.52 20.56
N ARG A 14 2.31 13.53 21.40
CA ARG A 14 2.31 12.12 21.06
C ARG A 14 0.92 11.66 20.59
N ASP A 15 -0.11 12.00 21.36
CA ASP A 15 -1.49 11.64 21.05
C ASP A 15 -1.97 12.33 19.77
N ALA A 16 -1.60 13.60 19.56
CA ALA A 16 -1.87 14.31 18.31
C ALA A 16 -1.15 13.68 17.10
N ALA A 17 0.12 13.28 17.26
CA ALA A 17 0.88 12.61 16.22
C ALA A 17 0.28 11.24 15.87
N CYS A 18 -0.09 10.44 16.88
CA CYS A 18 -0.77 9.16 16.66
C CYS A 18 -2.15 9.36 16.01
N GLY A 19 -2.91 10.37 16.44
CA GLY A 19 -4.20 10.70 15.84
C GLY A 19 -4.09 11.14 14.38
N TYR A 20 -3.03 11.86 14.03
CA TYR A 20 -2.75 12.23 12.63
C TYR A 20 -2.46 10.99 11.78
N VAL A 21 -1.56 10.11 12.25
CA VAL A 21 -1.17 8.88 11.54
C VAL A 21 -2.38 7.96 11.33
N ARG A 22 -3.27 7.82 12.32
CA ARG A 22 -4.50 7.02 12.21
C ARG A 22 -5.49 7.52 11.15
N LYS A 23 -5.45 8.79 10.80
CA LYS A 23 -6.32 9.39 9.77
C LYS A 23 -5.80 9.19 8.36
N GLN A 24 -4.58 8.68 8.20
CA GLN A 24 -4.02 8.42 6.88
C GLN A 24 -4.65 7.18 6.27
N GLU A 25 -4.71 7.16 4.94
CA GLU A 25 -5.23 6.03 4.17
C GLU A 25 -4.30 4.79 4.29
N ASP A 26 -4.82 3.62 3.94
CA ASP A 26 -4.12 2.33 4.05
C ASP A 26 -2.78 2.28 3.30
N ALA A 27 -2.59 3.11 2.28
CA ALA A 27 -1.31 3.25 1.58
C ALA A 27 -0.14 3.65 2.51
N VAL A 28 -0.43 4.28 3.66
CA VAL A 28 0.56 4.72 4.65
C VAL A 28 0.86 3.64 5.68
N ALA A 29 0.05 2.59 5.78
CA ALA A 29 0.21 1.53 6.78
C ALA A 29 1.62 0.90 6.75
N ALA A 30 2.21 0.71 5.57
CA ALA A 30 3.57 0.20 5.43
C ALA A 30 4.63 1.14 6.04
N LEU A 31 4.45 2.46 5.91
CA LEU A 31 5.32 3.47 6.52
C LEU A 31 5.17 3.48 8.04
N GLU A 32 3.95 3.34 8.55
CA GLU A 32 3.65 3.25 9.99
C GLU A 32 4.32 2.03 10.62
N ILE A 33 4.21 0.86 9.99
CA ILE A 33 4.85 -0.38 10.44
C ILE A 33 6.37 -0.26 10.40
N SER A 34 6.93 0.32 9.35
CA SER A 34 8.36 0.59 9.24
C SER A 34 8.83 1.53 10.35
N ALA A 35 8.07 2.57 10.66
CA ALA A 35 8.35 3.49 11.77
C ALA A 35 8.29 2.77 13.13
N LEU A 36 7.30 1.90 13.35
CA LEU A 36 7.20 1.08 14.56
C LEU A 36 8.39 0.12 14.70
N ARG A 37 8.86 -0.47 13.59
CA ARG A 37 10.05 -1.35 13.58
C ARG A 37 11.33 -0.57 13.86
N ALA A 38 11.48 0.62 13.24
CA ALA A 38 12.66 1.48 13.40
C ALA A 38 12.78 2.10 14.79
N ALA A 39 11.68 2.28 15.50
CA ALA A 39 11.62 2.95 16.80
C ALA A 39 12.43 2.24 17.90
N LYS A 40 12.92 0.99 17.67
CA LYS A 40 13.72 0.19 18.64
C LYS A 40 13.22 0.34 20.09
N LEU A 41 11.90 0.35 20.28
CA LEU A 41 11.28 0.61 21.57
C LEU A 41 11.78 -0.40 22.61
N PRO A 42 12.15 0.03 23.83
CA PRO A 42 12.50 -0.87 24.91
C PRO A 42 11.37 -1.87 25.17
N ARG A 43 11.70 -3.12 25.52
CA ARG A 43 10.70 -4.16 25.82
C ARG A 43 9.71 -3.74 26.92
N ASP A 44 10.13 -2.84 27.82
CA ASP A 44 9.28 -2.31 28.91
C ASP A 44 8.24 -1.29 28.48
N SER A 45 8.33 -0.74 27.27
CA SER A 45 7.32 0.23 26.75
C SER A 45 5.96 -0.41 26.49
N ALA A 46 5.88 -1.74 26.50
CA ALA A 46 4.63 -2.51 26.35
C ALA A 46 3.90 -2.72 27.69
N LYS A 47 4.52 -2.41 28.86
CA LYS A 47 3.83 -2.51 30.14
C LYS A 47 2.78 -1.42 30.24
N ARG A 48 1.50 -1.82 30.30
CA ARG A 48 0.41 -0.91 30.70
C ARG A 48 0.73 -0.36 32.10
N PRO A 49 0.61 0.96 32.33
CA PRO A 49 0.64 1.50 33.66
C PRO A 49 -0.50 0.85 34.48
N ARG A 50 -0.19 0.25 35.60
CA ARG A 50 -1.18 -0.12 36.61
C ARG A 50 -1.76 1.17 37.15
N ASP A 51 -3.10 1.30 37.07
CA ASP A 51 -3.94 2.31 37.65
C ASP A 51 -3.72 3.80 37.29
N GLY A 52 -4.68 4.37 36.55
CA GLY A 52 -5.07 5.78 36.61
C GLY A 52 -4.29 6.75 35.73
N MET A 53 -3.11 6.45 35.21
CA MET A 53 -2.39 7.31 34.28
C MET A 53 -2.52 6.80 32.82
N ARG A 54 -3.33 7.48 32.01
CA ARG A 54 -3.43 7.30 30.54
C ARG A 54 -2.13 7.74 29.84
N GLY A 55 -0.99 7.21 30.25
CA GLY A 55 0.34 7.56 29.77
C GLY A 55 1.00 6.46 28.92
N GLY A 56 0.23 5.61 28.23
CA GLY A 56 0.78 4.70 27.21
C GLY A 56 1.48 5.49 26.11
N THR A 57 2.55 4.94 25.51
CA THR A 57 3.32 5.61 24.46
C THR A 57 2.52 5.90 23.18
N GLY A 58 1.23 5.54 23.08
CA GLY A 58 0.40 5.61 21.87
C GLY A 58 0.80 4.60 20.80
N PHE A 59 1.97 3.97 20.92
CA PHE A 59 2.45 2.98 19.95
C PHE A 59 1.67 1.66 20.00
N GLY A 60 1.20 1.25 21.19
CA GLY A 60 0.37 0.05 21.32
C GLY A 60 -0.96 0.19 20.61
N ASP A 61 -1.63 1.33 20.77
CA ASP A 61 -2.90 1.59 20.10
C ASP A 61 -2.71 1.71 18.57
N LEU A 62 -1.62 2.37 18.15
CA LEU A 62 -1.28 2.44 16.71
C LEU A 62 -1.01 1.04 16.13
N ALA A 63 -0.29 0.18 16.87
CA ALA A 63 0.00 -1.18 16.42
C ALA A 63 -1.29 -2.02 16.29
N VAL A 64 -2.23 -1.86 17.23
CA VAL A 64 -3.55 -2.52 17.17
C VAL A 64 -4.35 -2.04 15.96
N ASP A 65 -4.38 -0.73 15.72
CA ASP A 65 -5.07 -0.16 14.55
C ASP A 65 -4.45 -0.63 13.22
N CYS A 66 -3.11 -0.66 13.13
CA CYS A 66 -2.39 -1.20 11.98
C CYS A 66 -2.74 -2.68 11.75
N ALA A 67 -2.70 -3.51 12.79
CA ALA A 67 -3.05 -4.93 12.69
C ALA A 67 -4.50 -5.14 12.24
N ALA A 68 -5.44 -4.33 12.77
CA ALA A 68 -6.84 -4.40 12.35
C ALA A 68 -7.02 -4.08 10.86
N ARG A 69 -6.37 -3.02 10.36
CA ARG A 69 -6.42 -2.65 8.92
C ARG A 69 -5.81 -3.74 8.03
N LEU A 70 -4.67 -4.32 8.43
CA LEU A 70 -4.04 -5.41 7.70
C LEU A 70 -4.95 -6.64 7.66
N ARG A 71 -5.62 -7.00 8.77
CA ARG A 71 -6.57 -8.11 8.79
C ARG A 71 -7.76 -7.88 7.85
N VAL A 72 -8.29 -6.67 7.79
CA VAL A 72 -9.35 -6.33 6.83
C VAL A 72 -8.87 -6.56 5.40
N ARG A 73 -7.66 -6.11 5.05
CA ARG A 73 -7.05 -6.35 3.75
C ARG A 73 -6.87 -7.85 3.45
N LEU A 74 -6.35 -8.60 4.41
CA LEU A 74 -6.15 -10.05 4.30
C LEU A 74 -7.47 -10.85 4.21
N ALA A 75 -8.57 -10.31 4.74
CA ALA A 75 -9.89 -10.91 4.61
C ALA A 75 -10.48 -10.81 3.20
N HIS A 76 -9.99 -9.88 2.37
CA HIS A 76 -10.39 -9.84 0.96
C HIS A 76 -9.89 -11.08 0.22
N PRO A 77 -10.72 -11.68 -0.64
CA PRO A 77 -10.32 -12.85 -1.42
C PRO A 77 -9.15 -12.50 -2.33
N GLN A 78 -8.28 -13.48 -2.55
CA GLN A 78 -7.21 -13.33 -3.53
C GLN A 78 -7.80 -13.16 -4.93
N ARG A 79 -7.07 -12.44 -5.77
CA ARG A 79 -7.41 -12.30 -7.19
C ARG A 79 -7.55 -13.67 -7.86
N ALA A 80 -8.63 -13.83 -8.62
CA ALA A 80 -8.82 -15.04 -9.43
C ALA A 80 -7.70 -15.14 -10.50
N PRO A 81 -7.23 -16.35 -10.84
CA PRO A 81 -6.14 -16.54 -11.82
C PRO A 81 -6.39 -15.93 -13.21
N GLY A 82 -7.64 -15.70 -13.58
CA GLY A 82 -8.03 -15.07 -14.84
C GLY A 82 -8.40 -13.58 -14.74
N ASP A 83 -8.28 -12.98 -13.58
CA ASP A 83 -8.61 -11.56 -13.40
C ASP A 83 -7.39 -10.68 -13.66
N TRP A 84 -7.32 -10.12 -14.87
CA TRP A 84 -6.27 -9.22 -15.33
C TRP A 84 -6.57 -7.75 -15.04
N SER A 85 -7.58 -7.42 -14.26
CA SER A 85 -7.89 -6.03 -13.95
C SER A 85 -6.76 -5.35 -13.16
N ILE A 86 -6.45 -4.11 -13.52
CA ILE A 86 -5.48 -3.25 -12.85
C ILE A 86 -6.18 -1.93 -12.56
N GLU A 87 -6.09 -1.46 -11.32
CA GLU A 87 -6.58 -0.13 -10.98
C GLU A 87 -5.53 0.93 -11.29
N LEU A 88 -5.92 1.94 -12.03
CA LEU A 88 -5.07 3.11 -12.25
C LEU A 88 -5.19 4.00 -11.01
N PRO A 89 -4.05 4.38 -10.39
CA PRO A 89 -4.08 5.26 -9.21
C PRO A 89 -4.93 6.51 -9.43
N ALA A 90 -5.70 6.88 -8.41
CA ALA A 90 -6.53 8.09 -8.43
C ALA A 90 -5.65 9.33 -8.61
N GLY A 91 -6.20 10.34 -9.29
CA GLY A 91 -5.49 11.57 -9.61
C GLY A 91 -4.75 11.52 -10.96
N GLY A 92 -4.38 12.67 -11.45
CA GLY A 92 -3.67 12.85 -12.72
C GLY A 92 -4.59 13.22 -13.88
N CYS A 93 -4.14 12.97 -15.10
CA CYS A 93 -4.79 13.41 -16.33
C CYS A 93 -6.14 12.69 -16.58
N THR A 94 -7.17 13.46 -16.93
CA THR A 94 -8.53 13.00 -17.26
C THR A 94 -8.84 13.08 -18.76
N CYS A 95 -7.81 13.01 -19.62
CA CYS A 95 -8.01 13.08 -21.06
C CYS A 95 -8.52 11.73 -21.62
N GLU A 96 -9.06 11.76 -22.83
CA GLU A 96 -9.56 10.60 -23.58
C GLU A 96 -8.59 9.40 -23.62
N LEU A 97 -7.27 9.68 -23.72
CA LEU A 97 -6.25 8.64 -23.70
C LEU A 97 -6.18 7.93 -22.35
N CYS A 98 -6.27 8.69 -21.27
CA CYS A 98 -6.28 8.13 -19.91
C CYS A 98 -7.58 7.35 -19.64
N ASP A 99 -8.70 7.76 -20.19
CA ASP A 99 -9.97 7.03 -20.06
C ASP A 99 -9.93 5.72 -20.83
N THR A 100 -9.38 5.72 -22.05
CA THR A 100 -9.17 4.51 -22.86
C THR A 100 -8.17 3.55 -22.16
N LEU A 101 -7.08 4.09 -21.60
CA LEU A 101 -6.13 3.29 -20.83
C LEU A 101 -6.79 2.67 -19.60
N ARG A 102 -7.60 3.45 -18.86
CA ARG A 102 -8.34 2.97 -17.69
C ARG A 102 -9.31 1.85 -18.06
N ALA A 103 -10.05 2.01 -19.16
CA ALA A 103 -10.96 0.98 -19.65
C ALA A 103 -10.22 -0.32 -20.01
N PHE A 104 -9.04 -0.23 -20.64
CA PHE A 104 -8.20 -1.42 -20.90
C PHE A 104 -7.70 -2.04 -19.59
N LEU A 105 -7.22 -1.23 -18.65
CA LEU A 105 -6.68 -1.71 -17.39
C LEU A 105 -7.73 -2.41 -16.54
N SER A 106 -8.95 -1.85 -16.44
CA SER A 106 -10.03 -2.40 -15.62
C SER A 106 -10.68 -3.66 -16.20
N ASP A 107 -10.46 -3.97 -17.47
CA ASP A 107 -11.00 -5.19 -18.10
C ASP A 107 -10.30 -6.45 -17.55
N LYS A 108 -11.07 -7.33 -16.94
CA LYS A 108 -10.59 -8.56 -16.29
C LYS A 108 -10.08 -9.60 -17.27
N SER A 109 -10.65 -9.65 -18.46
CA SER A 109 -10.37 -10.68 -19.46
C SER A 109 -9.32 -10.26 -20.49
N ARG A 110 -9.19 -8.97 -20.73
CA ARG A 110 -8.34 -8.42 -21.78
C ARG A 110 -6.90 -8.28 -21.29
N ARG A 111 -6.03 -9.14 -21.82
CA ARG A 111 -4.60 -9.10 -21.49
C ARG A 111 -3.80 -8.18 -22.42
N THR A 112 -4.20 -8.05 -23.70
CA THR A 112 -3.44 -7.28 -24.71
C THR A 112 -4.33 -6.24 -25.36
N PHE A 113 -3.76 -5.07 -25.69
CA PHE A 113 -4.43 -4.00 -26.38
C PHE A 113 -3.52 -3.37 -27.43
N GLU A 114 -3.95 -3.37 -28.68
CA GLU A 114 -3.27 -2.73 -29.80
C GLU A 114 -3.94 -1.39 -30.11
N TRP A 115 -3.15 -0.33 -30.11
CA TRP A 115 -3.66 1.02 -30.22
C TRP A 115 -2.84 1.86 -31.21
N PRO A 116 -3.35 2.09 -32.44
CA PRO A 116 -2.70 2.98 -33.40
C PRO A 116 -2.77 4.42 -32.91
N LEU A 117 -1.62 5.04 -32.62
CA LEU A 117 -1.53 6.38 -32.05
C LEU A 117 -0.42 7.20 -32.71
N ALA A 118 -0.63 8.52 -32.86
CA ALA A 118 0.43 9.47 -33.17
C ALA A 118 1.50 9.49 -32.08
N GLN A 119 2.71 9.91 -32.42
CA GLN A 119 3.88 9.84 -31.54
C GLN A 119 3.64 10.51 -30.16
N GLN A 120 3.14 11.73 -30.14
CA GLN A 120 2.90 12.47 -28.88
C GLN A 120 1.87 11.77 -28.00
N ARG A 121 0.81 11.22 -28.60
CA ARG A 121 -0.22 10.46 -27.88
C ARG A 121 0.35 9.16 -27.28
N ARG A 122 1.24 8.45 -28.00
CA ARG A 122 1.95 7.29 -27.44
C ARG A 122 2.84 7.67 -26.28
N GLN A 123 3.62 8.74 -26.38
CA GLN A 123 4.49 9.23 -25.31
C GLN A 123 3.68 9.53 -24.04
N HIS A 124 2.49 10.14 -24.17
CA HIS A 124 1.61 10.37 -23.04
C HIS A 124 1.22 9.06 -22.34
N VAL A 125 0.80 8.04 -23.11
CA VAL A 125 0.43 6.73 -22.53
C VAL A 125 1.62 6.03 -21.90
N HIS A 126 2.80 6.02 -22.55
CA HIS A 126 4.04 5.49 -21.97
C HIS A 126 4.33 6.13 -20.62
N SER A 127 4.36 7.46 -20.57
CA SER A 127 4.64 8.20 -19.34
C SER A 127 3.63 7.87 -18.22
N ARG A 128 2.36 7.67 -18.55
CA ARG A 128 1.34 7.29 -17.55
C ARG A 128 1.56 5.89 -16.97
N ILE A 129 1.99 4.94 -17.80
CA ILE A 129 2.30 3.57 -17.37
C ILE A 129 3.57 3.57 -16.52
N ASP A 130 4.62 4.26 -16.97
CA ASP A 130 5.92 4.32 -16.28
C ASP A 130 5.82 5.04 -14.94
N THR A 131 5.15 6.19 -14.90
CA THR A 131 5.00 6.98 -13.65
C THR A 131 4.19 6.22 -12.60
N ALA A 132 3.22 5.42 -13.02
CA ALA A 132 2.40 4.61 -12.10
C ALA A 132 2.98 3.21 -11.87
N GLU A 133 4.15 2.91 -12.44
CA GLU A 133 4.85 1.61 -12.32
C GLU A 133 3.92 0.42 -12.56
N LEU A 134 3.01 0.54 -13.56
CA LEU A 134 2.00 -0.48 -13.80
C LEU A 134 2.63 -1.78 -14.34
N PRO A 135 2.09 -2.97 -13.96
CA PRO A 135 2.55 -4.26 -14.47
C PRO A 135 2.09 -4.50 -15.92
N VAL A 136 2.44 -3.56 -16.80
CA VAL A 136 2.06 -3.54 -18.23
C VAL A 136 3.30 -3.30 -19.07
N SER A 137 3.62 -4.25 -19.95
CA SER A 137 4.62 -4.00 -20.99
C SER A 137 4.00 -3.15 -22.11
N HIS A 138 4.78 -2.21 -22.65
CA HIS A 138 4.30 -1.28 -23.66
C HIS A 138 5.36 -1.12 -24.77
N LEU A 139 5.05 -1.62 -25.96
CA LEU A 139 5.94 -1.63 -27.09
C LEU A 139 5.33 -0.84 -28.26
N THR A 140 6.17 -0.17 -29.05
CA THR A 140 5.73 0.46 -30.29
C THR A 140 6.06 -0.43 -31.50
N ARG A 141 5.03 -0.99 -32.14
CA ARG A 141 5.18 -1.70 -33.41
C ARG A 141 5.21 -0.66 -34.55
N ARG A 142 6.36 -0.63 -35.27
CA ARG A 142 6.64 0.39 -36.31
C ARG A 142 6.25 -0.10 -37.71
N GLN A 143 5.09 -0.75 -37.85
CA GLN A 143 4.53 -1.17 -39.11
C GLN A 143 3.30 -0.30 -39.42
N GLY A 144 3.28 0.28 -40.66
CA GLY A 144 2.23 1.23 -41.03
C GLY A 144 2.34 2.61 -40.37
N ARG A 145 1.37 3.48 -40.67
CA ARG A 145 1.23 4.81 -40.01
C ARG A 145 -0.24 5.06 -39.72
N PRO A 146 -0.63 5.53 -38.51
CA PRO A 146 0.23 5.74 -37.36
C PRO A 146 0.79 4.41 -36.78
N TYR A 147 1.94 4.46 -36.08
CA TYR A 147 2.50 3.29 -35.41
C TYR A 147 1.57 2.79 -34.30
N THR A 148 1.59 1.49 -34.08
CA THR A 148 0.71 0.85 -33.08
C THR A 148 1.43 0.70 -31.75
N LEU A 149 0.84 1.26 -30.69
CA LEU A 149 1.21 0.96 -29.32
C LEU A 149 0.59 -0.39 -28.94
N VAL A 150 1.41 -1.33 -28.51
CA VAL A 150 0.98 -2.64 -28.02
C VAL A 150 1.18 -2.67 -26.52
N LEU A 151 0.09 -2.75 -25.79
CA LEU A 151 0.05 -2.89 -24.33
C LEU A 151 -0.23 -4.34 -23.96
N SER A 152 0.51 -4.89 -23.01
CA SER A 152 0.28 -6.25 -22.52
C SER A 152 0.43 -6.30 -20.99
N LYS A 153 -0.63 -6.70 -20.29
CA LYS A 153 -0.60 -6.95 -18.85
C LYS A 153 0.30 -8.14 -18.55
N THR A 154 1.15 -8.03 -17.56
CA THR A 154 2.18 -9.03 -17.25
C THR A 154 1.84 -9.83 -16.00
N ASP A 155 2.42 -11.02 -15.88
CA ASP A 155 2.24 -11.89 -14.72
C ASP A 155 2.82 -11.27 -13.42
N ALA A 156 3.60 -10.19 -13.53
CA ALA A 156 4.06 -9.39 -12.38
C ALA A 156 2.90 -8.90 -11.51
N LEU A 157 1.71 -8.65 -12.09
CA LEU A 157 0.49 -8.33 -11.36
C LEU A 157 0.21 -9.32 -10.23
N PHE A 158 0.21 -10.61 -10.56
CA PHE A 158 -0.08 -11.67 -9.58
C PHE A 158 1.09 -11.89 -8.61
N ALA A 159 2.32 -11.69 -9.05
CA ALA A 159 3.49 -11.78 -8.19
C ALA A 159 3.47 -10.69 -7.12
N TRP A 160 3.22 -9.45 -7.51
CA TRP A 160 3.16 -8.32 -6.58
C TRP A 160 2.06 -8.45 -5.53
N GLU A 161 0.87 -8.93 -5.92
CA GLU A 161 -0.22 -9.17 -4.97
C GLU A 161 0.11 -10.28 -3.97
N ARG A 162 0.73 -11.37 -4.43
CA ARG A 162 1.20 -12.43 -3.52
C ARG A 162 2.24 -11.94 -2.55
N GLU A 163 3.23 -11.18 -3.02
CA GLU A 163 4.27 -10.62 -2.18
C GLU A 163 3.73 -9.59 -1.18
N ALA A 164 2.77 -8.76 -1.61
CA ALA A 164 2.08 -7.83 -0.72
C ALA A 164 1.34 -8.58 0.39
N ARG A 165 0.62 -9.66 0.05
CA ARG A 165 -0.10 -10.48 1.01
C ARG A 165 0.83 -11.16 2.01
N ILE A 166 1.95 -11.74 1.55
CA ILE A 166 2.96 -12.34 2.41
C ILE A 166 3.54 -11.30 3.39
N ARG A 167 3.80 -10.09 2.92
CA ARG A 167 4.24 -8.99 3.78
C ARG A 167 3.19 -8.64 4.83
N ASP A 168 1.94 -8.49 4.44
CA ASP A 168 0.83 -8.17 5.34
C ASP A 168 0.66 -9.24 6.42
N GLU A 169 0.73 -10.52 6.06
CA GLU A 169 0.66 -11.66 6.99
C GLU A 169 1.83 -11.62 7.99
N SER A 170 3.04 -11.38 7.50
CA SER A 170 4.23 -11.24 8.35
C SER A 170 4.14 -10.04 9.29
N ASP A 171 3.60 -8.92 8.81
CA ASP A 171 3.44 -7.69 9.60
C ASP A 171 2.38 -7.86 10.70
N VAL A 172 1.26 -8.52 10.40
CA VAL A 172 0.24 -8.85 11.42
C VAL A 172 0.85 -9.74 12.50
N GLN A 173 1.53 -10.82 12.13
CA GLN A 173 2.17 -11.72 13.10
C GLN A 173 3.17 -10.99 13.99
N TRP A 174 3.99 -10.10 13.39
CA TRP A 174 4.95 -9.31 14.15
C TRP A 174 4.27 -8.32 15.12
N LEU A 175 3.23 -7.61 14.66
CA LEU A 175 2.46 -6.68 15.51
C LEU A 175 1.80 -7.42 16.67
N GLU A 176 1.19 -8.56 16.43
CA GLU A 176 0.54 -9.38 17.44
C GLU A 176 1.54 -9.93 18.46
N ALA A 177 2.66 -10.47 18.01
CA ALA A 177 3.68 -10.99 18.90
C ALA A 177 4.26 -9.92 19.83
N LYS A 178 4.32 -8.66 19.38
CA LYS A 178 4.94 -7.57 20.12
C LYS A 178 3.97 -6.78 21.01
N TRP A 179 2.70 -6.63 20.58
CA TRP A 179 1.72 -5.78 21.25
C TRP A 179 0.40 -6.47 21.61
N ALA A 180 0.23 -7.79 21.37
CA ALA A 180 -0.98 -8.48 21.80
C ALA A 180 -1.19 -8.34 23.32
N PRO A 181 -2.41 -8.05 23.79
CA PRO A 181 -2.72 -8.13 25.22
C PRO A 181 -2.56 -9.58 25.66
N GLY A 182 -1.51 -9.89 26.43
CA GLY A 182 -1.23 -11.26 26.90
C GLY A 182 -0.03 -11.95 26.27
N GLY A 183 0.82 -11.24 25.51
CA GLY A 183 2.09 -11.76 25.00
C GLY A 183 3.03 -12.23 26.12
N PRO A 184 4.08 -13.08 25.82
CA PRO A 184 4.88 -13.86 26.77
C PRO A 184 5.71 -13.06 27.78
N GLY A 185 5.27 -11.87 28.16
CA GLY A 185 5.84 -11.00 29.19
C GLY A 185 4.97 -10.84 30.46
N THR A 186 3.84 -11.53 30.53
CA THR A 186 2.95 -11.48 31.71
C THR A 186 3.09 -12.75 32.55
N ARG A 187 4.27 -12.95 33.15
CA ARG A 187 4.46 -13.75 34.35
C ARG A 187 5.30 -12.95 35.36
#